data_b619a35c5ab18de6568209e98e8106b5
#
_entry.id   b619a35c5ab18de6568209e98e8106b5
#
_cell.length_a   1.000
_cell.length_b   1.000
_cell.length_c   1.000
_cell.angle_alpha   90.00
_cell.angle_beta   90.00
_cell.angle_gamma   90.00
#
_symmetry.space_group_name_H-M   'P 1'
#
loop_
_entity.id
_entity.type
_entity.pdbx_description
1 polymer ?
#
loop_
_entity_poly.entity_id
_entity_poly.type
_entity_poly.pdbx_seq_one_letter_code
_entity_poly.pdbx_strand_id
1 'polypeptide(L)'
;KDSSLRVAVTQVKPDANGRSAAQACISAGNTGALMAVSRYVLKTLDGIDRPAIAAVIPNQLDGYTTMLDLGANVDCTAEHLLQFAVMGSALVSAVGGKENPSVGLLNIGEEAMKGSEIIKQAGELLRRAADLGHLNFHGNVEGNDIFKGTTDIVVCDGFVGNVALKTAEGAASMFVSIIRQEFGRNMLTRFAAFVAMPVLKRFRGRLDHRRYSGGSLLGLRGLVFKAHGSSDAYAFEQALNRAYDAARNGLLERVHDRILETLPARPAAANTVDLNAPDAALTA
;
A
#
# COMPACT_ATOMS: atom_id res chain seq x y z
N LYS A 1 -15.09 -8.11 -22.40
CA LYS A 1 -14.23 -6.93 -22.66
C LYS A 1 -14.74 -5.68 -21.92
N ASP A 2 -16.02 -5.62 -21.54
CA ASP A 2 -16.69 -4.41 -21.01
C ASP A 2 -17.14 -4.60 -19.56
N SER A 3 -16.25 -5.12 -18.71
CA SER A 3 -16.54 -5.22 -17.27
C SER A 3 -16.59 -3.81 -16.65
N SER A 4 -17.46 -3.61 -15.66
CA SER A 4 -17.57 -2.35 -14.91
C SER A 4 -16.22 -1.89 -14.36
N LEU A 5 -15.38 -2.83 -13.91
CA LEU A 5 -14.03 -2.59 -13.44
C LEU A 5 -13.13 -1.95 -14.51
N ARG A 6 -13.14 -2.50 -15.73
CA ARG A 6 -12.36 -1.95 -16.83
C ARG A 6 -12.86 -0.57 -17.24
N VAL A 7 -14.18 -0.40 -17.34
CA VAL A 7 -14.78 0.90 -17.65
C VAL A 7 -14.34 1.95 -16.62
N ALA A 8 -14.46 1.64 -15.32
CA ALA A 8 -14.06 2.56 -14.26
C ALA A 8 -12.57 2.94 -14.32
N VAL A 9 -11.68 1.96 -14.50
CA VAL A 9 -10.22 2.21 -14.61
C VAL A 9 -9.89 3.01 -15.87
N THR A 10 -10.64 2.81 -16.97
CA THR A 10 -10.41 3.58 -18.20
C THR A 10 -10.71 5.07 -18.02
N GLN A 11 -11.64 5.46 -17.11
CA GLN A 11 -11.97 6.87 -16.86
C GLN A 11 -10.81 7.68 -16.26
N VAL A 12 -9.88 7.01 -15.57
CA VAL A 12 -8.71 7.67 -14.98
C VAL A 12 -7.48 7.63 -15.91
N LYS A 13 -7.62 7.03 -17.10
CA LYS A 13 -6.53 7.00 -18.08
C LYS A 13 -6.43 8.36 -18.77
N PRO A 14 -5.24 9.01 -18.76
CA PRO A 14 -5.04 10.23 -19.53
C PRO A 14 -5.20 9.99 -21.04
N ASP A 15 -5.79 10.94 -21.74
CA ASP A 15 -5.82 11.03 -23.20
C ASP A 15 -4.48 11.58 -23.75
N ALA A 16 -4.41 11.80 -25.05
CA ALA A 16 -3.23 12.36 -25.70
C ALA A 16 -2.86 13.79 -25.23
N ASN A 17 -3.80 14.50 -24.60
CA ASN A 17 -3.61 15.85 -24.06
C ASN A 17 -3.36 15.83 -22.53
N GLY A 18 -3.17 14.64 -21.93
CA GLY A 18 -2.98 14.47 -20.49
C GLY A 18 -4.26 14.62 -19.64
N ARG A 19 -5.44 14.65 -20.25
CA ARG A 19 -6.73 14.81 -19.56
C ARG A 19 -7.37 13.45 -19.31
N SER A 20 -7.93 13.25 -18.13
CA SER A 20 -8.76 12.09 -17.78
C SER A 20 -10.19 12.50 -17.46
N ALA A 21 -11.15 11.61 -17.70
CA ALA A 21 -12.55 11.85 -17.37
C ALA A 21 -12.82 11.86 -15.85
N ALA A 22 -11.98 11.15 -15.06
CA ALA A 22 -12.00 11.14 -13.61
C ALA A 22 -10.58 11.20 -13.06
N GLN A 23 -10.38 11.81 -11.89
CA GLN A 23 -9.08 11.91 -11.25
C GLN A 23 -8.68 10.63 -10.51
N ALA A 24 -9.66 9.87 -10.00
CA ALA A 24 -9.41 8.63 -9.28
C ALA A 24 -10.49 7.58 -9.57
N CYS A 25 -10.13 6.30 -9.46
CA CYS A 25 -11.02 5.16 -9.54
C CYS A 25 -11.03 4.40 -8.21
N ILE A 26 -12.21 4.03 -7.73
CA ILE A 26 -12.38 3.21 -6.51
C ILE A 26 -13.15 1.94 -6.87
N SER A 27 -12.66 0.80 -6.41
CA SER A 27 -13.32 -0.49 -6.62
C SER A 27 -13.32 -1.35 -5.36
N ALA A 28 -14.48 -1.90 -5.01
CA ALA A 28 -14.63 -2.94 -3.99
C ALA A 28 -14.53 -4.37 -4.58
N GLY A 29 -14.24 -4.51 -5.88
CA GLY A 29 -14.10 -5.79 -6.57
C GLY A 29 -12.88 -6.60 -6.14
N ASN A 30 -12.64 -7.73 -6.83
CA ASN A 30 -11.49 -8.59 -6.56
C ASN A 30 -10.16 -7.84 -6.77
N THR A 31 -9.24 -7.95 -5.80
CA THR A 31 -7.98 -7.20 -5.80
C THR A 31 -7.07 -7.59 -6.95
N GLY A 32 -6.92 -8.88 -7.23
CA GLY A 32 -6.10 -9.36 -8.34
C GLY A 32 -6.62 -8.90 -9.71
N ALA A 33 -7.95 -8.95 -9.90
CA ALA A 33 -8.58 -8.44 -11.12
C ALA A 33 -8.39 -6.92 -11.27
N LEU A 34 -8.54 -6.15 -10.18
CA LEU A 34 -8.30 -4.70 -10.17
C LEU A 34 -6.85 -4.39 -10.55
N MET A 35 -5.89 -5.08 -9.93
CA MET A 35 -4.47 -4.92 -10.22
C MET A 35 -4.14 -5.23 -11.69
N ALA A 36 -4.60 -6.39 -12.19
CA ALA A 36 -4.34 -6.82 -13.56
C ALA A 36 -4.92 -5.83 -14.59
N VAL A 37 -6.18 -5.42 -14.40
CA VAL A 37 -6.84 -4.45 -15.29
C VAL A 37 -6.16 -3.09 -15.21
N SER A 38 -5.84 -2.60 -14.02
CA SER A 38 -5.20 -1.31 -13.82
C SER A 38 -3.81 -1.27 -14.47
N ARG A 39 -2.99 -2.30 -14.26
CA ARG A 39 -1.69 -2.42 -14.91
C ARG A 39 -1.78 -2.49 -16.44
N TYR A 40 -2.77 -3.21 -16.97
CA TYR A 40 -2.98 -3.32 -18.42
C TYR A 40 -3.42 -1.98 -19.03
N VAL A 41 -4.38 -1.28 -18.43
CA VAL A 41 -5.01 -0.07 -18.97
C VAL A 41 -4.12 1.16 -18.74
N LEU A 42 -3.63 1.36 -17.52
CA LEU A 42 -2.92 2.58 -17.09
C LEU A 42 -1.40 2.49 -17.31
N LYS A 43 -0.83 1.27 -17.27
CA LYS A 43 0.62 1.05 -17.22
C LYS A 43 1.24 1.60 -15.92
N THR A 44 2.52 1.32 -15.70
CA THR A 44 3.31 1.90 -14.60
C THR A 44 3.87 3.27 -15.00
N LEU A 45 4.14 4.10 -13.99
CA LEU A 45 4.94 5.31 -14.15
C LEU A 45 6.36 4.97 -14.60
N ASP A 46 7.02 5.92 -15.24
CA ASP A 46 8.40 5.75 -15.68
C ASP A 46 9.30 5.58 -14.44
N GLY A 47 10.23 4.63 -14.49
CA GLY A 47 11.08 4.26 -13.35
C GLY A 47 10.44 3.28 -12.36
N ILE A 48 9.16 2.94 -12.49
CA ILE A 48 8.49 1.96 -11.63
C ILE A 48 8.29 0.64 -12.38
N ASP A 49 8.85 -0.42 -11.81
CA ASP A 49 8.77 -1.77 -12.38
C ASP A 49 7.43 -2.44 -12.09
N ARG A 50 6.94 -2.27 -10.87
CA ARG A 50 5.71 -2.92 -10.40
C ARG A 50 4.88 -1.99 -9.52
N PRO A 51 3.54 -1.94 -9.70
CA PRO A 51 2.68 -1.24 -8.76
C PRO A 51 2.64 -1.99 -7.43
N ALA A 52 2.40 -1.25 -6.33
CA ALA A 52 2.26 -1.80 -4.98
C ALA A 52 0.91 -1.43 -4.37
N ILE A 53 0.43 -2.25 -3.44
CA ILE A 53 -0.75 -1.93 -2.62
C ILE A 53 -0.29 -1.36 -1.30
N ALA A 54 -0.70 -0.11 -1.03
CA ALA A 54 -0.49 0.55 0.24
C ALA A 54 -1.79 0.63 1.03
N ALA A 55 -1.75 0.29 2.30
CA ALA A 55 -2.83 0.57 3.23
C ALA A 55 -2.27 0.96 4.60
N VAL A 56 -3.14 1.51 5.46
CA VAL A 56 -2.75 1.93 6.80
C VAL A 56 -3.25 0.95 7.85
N ILE A 57 -2.44 0.75 8.88
CA ILE A 57 -2.74 -0.06 10.06
C ILE A 57 -2.72 0.87 11.27
N PRO A 58 -3.77 0.85 12.14
CA PRO A 58 -3.78 1.66 13.35
C PRO A 58 -2.63 1.27 14.28
N ASN A 59 -2.06 2.26 14.96
CA ASN A 59 -0.97 2.06 15.91
C ASN A 59 -1.31 2.58 17.32
N GLN A 60 -0.42 2.35 18.28
CA GLN A 60 -0.62 2.70 19.69
C GLN A 60 -0.57 4.21 19.96
N LEU A 61 -0.05 5.00 19.01
CA LEU A 61 0.09 6.46 19.12
C LEU A 61 -1.18 7.22 18.70
N ASP A 62 -2.34 6.56 18.67
CA ASP A 62 -3.60 7.11 18.12
C ASP A 62 -3.52 7.55 16.65
N GLY A 63 -2.48 7.07 15.95
CA GLY A 63 -2.23 7.29 14.54
C GLY A 63 -2.34 6.00 13.73
N TYR A 64 -1.58 5.95 12.65
CA TYR A 64 -1.48 4.78 11.78
C TYR A 64 -0.08 4.64 11.21
N THR A 65 0.27 3.42 10.85
CA THR A 65 1.46 3.08 10.09
C THR A 65 1.04 2.66 8.69
N THR A 66 1.65 3.24 7.67
CA THR A 66 1.40 2.88 6.27
C THR A 66 2.25 1.67 5.89
N MET A 67 1.65 0.62 5.40
CA MET A 67 2.38 -0.57 4.92
C MET A 67 2.32 -0.70 3.39
N LEU A 68 3.44 -1.11 2.81
CA LEU A 68 3.62 -1.50 1.41
C LEU A 68 4.60 -2.70 1.35
N ASP A 69 4.38 -3.71 0.56
CA ASP A 69 3.28 -4.07 -0.32
C ASP A 69 2.33 -5.01 0.42
N LEU A 70 1.04 -4.93 0.14
CA LEU A 70 0.02 -5.74 0.81
C LEU A 70 -0.63 -6.80 -0.12
N GLY A 71 0.20 -7.40 -0.99
CA GLY A 71 -0.22 -8.54 -1.80
C GLY A 71 -0.31 -8.28 -3.31
N ALA A 72 0.33 -7.22 -3.82
CA ALA A 72 0.46 -7.03 -5.27
C ALA A 72 1.62 -7.85 -5.86
N ASN A 73 2.71 -8.02 -5.09
CA ASN A 73 3.94 -8.65 -5.57
C ASN A 73 4.45 -9.65 -4.52
N VAL A 74 4.34 -10.94 -4.83
CA VAL A 74 4.79 -12.02 -3.93
C VAL A 74 6.32 -12.05 -3.86
N ASP A 75 6.98 -11.96 -5.01
CA ASP A 75 8.43 -11.94 -5.13
C ASP A 75 8.92 -10.54 -5.47
N CYS A 76 9.75 -9.96 -4.63
CA CYS A 76 10.33 -8.63 -4.80
C CYS A 76 11.85 -8.69 -4.87
N THR A 77 12.44 -7.78 -5.66
CA THR A 77 13.88 -7.50 -5.61
C THR A 77 14.15 -6.35 -4.62
N ALA A 78 15.42 -6.10 -4.33
CA ALA A 78 15.83 -4.97 -3.49
C ALA A 78 15.38 -3.61 -4.10
N GLU A 79 15.45 -3.48 -5.42
CA GLU A 79 15.00 -2.29 -6.15
C GLU A 79 13.49 -2.09 -6.04
N HIS A 80 12.69 -3.16 -6.05
CA HIS A 80 11.25 -3.04 -5.83
C HIS A 80 10.95 -2.47 -4.44
N LEU A 81 11.66 -2.94 -3.40
CA LEU A 81 11.47 -2.45 -2.03
C LEU A 81 11.88 -0.97 -1.90
N LEU A 82 12.94 -0.53 -2.59
CA LEU A 82 13.30 0.88 -2.70
C LEU A 82 12.19 1.69 -3.38
N GLN A 83 11.66 1.23 -4.52
CA GLN A 83 10.56 1.88 -5.22
C GLN A 83 9.31 1.99 -4.33
N PHE A 84 9.00 0.95 -3.56
CA PHE A 84 7.87 0.98 -2.62
C PHE A 84 8.09 2.02 -1.52
N ALA A 85 9.30 2.14 -0.99
CA ALA A 85 9.64 3.15 0.01
C ALA A 85 9.43 4.58 -0.52
N VAL A 86 9.89 4.86 -1.73
CA VAL A 86 9.72 6.16 -2.39
C VAL A 86 8.24 6.47 -2.64
N MET A 87 7.49 5.50 -3.19
CA MET A 87 6.05 5.65 -3.41
C MET A 87 5.27 5.84 -2.10
N GLY A 88 5.62 5.10 -1.05
CA GLY A 88 5.04 5.24 0.28
C GLY A 88 5.31 6.61 0.89
N SER A 89 6.53 7.11 0.74
CA SER A 89 6.92 8.45 1.20
C SER A 89 6.09 9.54 0.50
N ALA A 90 5.89 9.43 -0.82
CA ALA A 90 5.03 10.36 -1.56
C ALA A 90 3.56 10.27 -1.11
N LEU A 91 3.03 9.06 -0.86
CA LEU A 91 1.66 8.87 -0.38
C LEU A 91 1.44 9.53 0.98
N VAL A 92 2.31 9.26 1.95
CA VAL A 92 2.17 9.82 3.32
C VAL A 92 2.34 11.34 3.30
N SER A 93 3.23 11.88 2.47
CA SER A 93 3.37 13.31 2.27
C SER A 93 2.10 13.94 1.68
N ALA A 94 1.52 13.33 0.65
CA ALA A 94 0.33 13.87 -0.03
C ALA A 94 -0.95 13.77 0.82
N VAL A 95 -1.18 12.63 1.49
CA VAL A 95 -2.44 12.33 2.20
C VAL A 95 -2.31 12.53 3.71
N GLY A 96 -1.14 12.21 4.28
CA GLY A 96 -0.86 12.34 5.71
C GLY A 96 -0.33 13.70 6.13
N GLY A 97 0.05 14.57 5.19
CA GLY A 97 0.56 15.93 5.46
C GLY A 97 1.94 15.94 6.14
N LYS A 98 2.69 14.83 6.09
CA LYS A 98 4.03 14.72 6.67
C LYS A 98 5.07 14.75 5.55
N GLU A 99 5.77 15.87 5.39
CA GLU A 99 6.69 16.09 4.25
C GLU A 99 7.86 15.11 4.19
N ASN A 100 8.40 14.70 5.34
CA ASN A 100 9.52 13.76 5.43
C ASN A 100 9.18 12.57 6.35
N PRO A 101 8.29 11.64 5.90
CA PRO A 101 7.88 10.51 6.71
C PRO A 101 9.02 9.50 6.88
N SER A 102 9.12 8.92 8.07
CA SER A 102 10.09 7.86 8.37
C SER A 102 9.72 6.54 7.72
N VAL A 103 10.71 5.84 7.16
CA VAL A 103 10.57 4.56 6.47
C VAL A 103 11.34 3.47 7.19
N GLY A 104 10.67 2.38 7.58
CA GLY A 104 11.26 1.15 8.09
C GLY A 104 11.20 0.04 7.05
N LEU A 105 12.23 -0.80 7.00
CA LEU A 105 12.26 -2.03 6.22
C LEU A 105 11.90 -3.20 7.13
N LEU A 106 10.80 -3.89 6.83
CA LEU A 106 10.35 -5.03 7.64
C LEU A 106 11.34 -6.17 7.58
N ASN A 107 11.76 -6.62 8.75
CA ASN A 107 12.77 -7.67 8.91
C ASN A 107 12.47 -8.53 10.17
N ILE A 108 13.28 -9.54 10.40
CA ILE A 108 13.26 -10.45 11.57
C ILE A 108 14.11 -9.95 12.74
N GLY A 109 14.58 -8.73 12.69
CA GLY A 109 15.39 -8.05 13.71
C GLY A 109 15.92 -6.73 13.16
N GLU A 110 16.32 -5.84 14.07
CA GLU A 110 16.78 -4.48 13.75
C GLU A 110 18.18 -4.44 13.13
N GLU A 111 19.02 -5.48 13.38
CA GLU A 111 20.41 -5.49 12.97
C GLU A 111 20.55 -5.61 11.45
N ALA A 112 21.48 -4.86 10.87
CA ALA A 112 21.71 -4.80 9.43
C ALA A 112 22.10 -6.13 8.77
N MET A 113 22.65 -7.07 9.55
CA MET A 113 23.06 -8.40 9.05
C MET A 113 21.92 -9.41 9.00
N LYS A 114 20.77 -9.14 9.60
CA LYS A 114 19.62 -10.05 9.62
C LYS A 114 18.81 -9.98 8.33
N GLY A 115 18.02 -11.03 8.12
CA GLY A 115 17.14 -11.17 6.95
C GLY A 115 17.81 -11.86 5.76
N SER A 116 17.03 -12.00 4.70
CA SER A 116 17.47 -12.55 3.43
C SER A 116 18.45 -11.60 2.73
N GLU A 117 19.14 -12.12 1.72
CA GLU A 117 20.07 -11.31 0.91
C GLU A 117 19.36 -10.13 0.24
N ILE A 118 18.12 -10.34 -0.22
CA ILE A 118 17.29 -9.27 -0.80
C ILE A 118 17.03 -8.16 0.22
N ILE A 119 16.71 -8.50 1.47
CA ILE A 119 16.46 -7.50 2.54
C ILE A 119 17.72 -6.71 2.86
N LYS A 120 18.89 -7.37 2.92
CA LYS A 120 20.17 -6.69 3.15
C LYS A 120 20.48 -5.70 2.02
N GLN A 121 20.36 -6.15 0.77
CA GLN A 121 20.55 -5.28 -0.40
C GLN A 121 19.56 -4.12 -0.43
N ALA A 122 18.28 -4.37 -0.10
CA ALA A 122 17.28 -3.32 0.02
C ALA A 122 17.65 -2.31 1.11
N GLY A 123 18.12 -2.78 2.27
CA GLY A 123 18.60 -1.92 3.35
C GLY A 123 19.78 -1.03 2.93
N GLU A 124 20.69 -1.54 2.11
CA GLU A 124 21.80 -0.75 1.55
C GLU A 124 21.30 0.31 0.56
N LEU A 125 20.37 -0.05 -0.33
CA LEU A 125 19.78 0.89 -1.29
C LEU A 125 19.02 2.01 -0.57
N LEU A 126 18.21 1.67 0.44
CA LEU A 126 17.43 2.61 1.25
C LEU A 126 18.34 3.56 2.03
N ARG A 127 19.44 3.05 2.61
CA ARG A 127 20.42 3.87 3.33
C ARG A 127 21.12 4.85 2.38
N ARG A 128 21.53 4.38 1.20
CA ARG A 128 22.10 5.25 0.17
C ARG A 128 21.15 6.35 -0.26
N ALA A 129 19.87 6.04 -0.46
CA ALA A 129 18.84 7.03 -0.78
C ALA A 129 18.66 8.06 0.36
N ALA A 130 18.77 7.62 1.61
CA ALA A 130 18.71 8.50 2.78
C ALA A 130 19.95 9.41 2.88
N ASP A 131 21.14 8.88 2.63
CA ASP A 131 22.39 9.66 2.62
C ASP A 131 22.38 10.77 1.56
N LEU A 132 21.66 10.54 0.45
CA LEU A 132 21.43 11.53 -0.60
C LEU A 132 20.28 12.51 -0.29
N GLY A 133 19.58 12.34 0.83
CA GLY A 133 18.47 13.21 1.24
C GLY A 133 17.13 12.91 0.57
N HIS A 134 17.00 11.80 -0.17
CA HIS A 134 15.77 11.44 -0.88
C HIS A 134 14.74 10.71 -0.01
N LEU A 135 15.18 10.07 1.07
CA LEU A 135 14.34 9.33 2.01
C LEU A 135 14.75 9.56 3.46
N ASN A 136 13.82 9.45 4.38
CA ASN A 136 14.10 9.38 5.82
C ASN A 136 14.07 7.90 6.25
N PHE A 137 15.14 7.18 5.96
CA PHE A 137 15.24 5.76 6.29
C PHE A 137 15.63 5.55 7.75
N HIS A 138 14.74 4.91 8.53
CA HIS A 138 14.94 4.60 9.94
C HIS A 138 15.90 3.40 10.13
N GLY A 139 15.80 2.41 9.24
CA GLY A 139 16.50 1.12 9.35
C GLY A 139 15.53 -0.05 9.27
N ASN A 140 15.98 -1.23 9.75
CA ASN A 140 15.12 -2.40 9.87
C ASN A 140 14.13 -2.21 11.03
N VAL A 141 12.92 -2.74 10.86
CA VAL A 141 11.86 -2.79 11.88
C VAL A 141 11.26 -4.18 11.95
N GLU A 142 10.77 -4.57 13.11
CA GLU A 142 10.09 -5.84 13.31
C GLU A 142 8.56 -5.72 13.17
N GLY A 143 7.86 -6.84 13.10
CA GLY A 143 6.40 -6.85 12.94
C GLY A 143 5.62 -6.16 14.08
N ASN A 144 6.16 -6.12 15.30
CA ASN A 144 5.57 -5.40 16.43
C ASN A 144 5.68 -3.88 16.30
N ASP A 145 6.67 -3.37 15.56
CA ASP A 145 6.89 -1.94 15.37
C ASP A 145 5.81 -1.30 14.50
N ILE A 146 5.17 -2.09 13.64
CA ILE A 146 3.97 -1.67 12.88
C ILE A 146 2.92 -1.10 13.83
N PHE A 147 2.67 -1.81 14.95
CA PHE A 147 1.65 -1.43 15.93
C PHE A 147 2.15 -0.41 16.96
N LYS A 148 3.47 -0.34 17.20
CA LYS A 148 4.06 0.72 18.05
C LYS A 148 4.03 2.08 17.36
N GLY A 149 4.06 2.11 16.02
CA GLY A 149 4.21 3.35 15.26
C GLY A 149 5.64 3.87 15.29
N THR A 150 6.63 2.96 15.32
CA THR A 150 8.07 3.29 15.31
C THR A 150 8.44 4.09 14.07
N THR A 151 7.81 3.76 12.94
CA THR A 151 7.96 4.51 11.67
C THR A 151 6.60 4.82 11.07
N ASP A 152 6.55 5.83 10.20
CA ASP A 152 5.33 6.21 9.47
C ASP A 152 4.98 5.21 8.38
N ILE A 153 6.02 4.60 7.81
CA ILE A 153 5.93 3.68 6.68
C ILE A 153 6.72 2.42 7.02
N VAL A 154 6.16 1.26 6.73
CA VAL A 154 6.84 -0.04 6.77
C VAL A 154 6.77 -0.68 5.40
N VAL A 155 7.93 -1.02 4.84
CA VAL A 155 8.06 -1.63 3.50
C VAL A 155 8.38 -3.10 3.62
N CYS A 156 7.72 -3.93 2.84
CA CYS A 156 7.95 -5.37 2.72
C CYS A 156 7.53 -5.88 1.34
N ASP A 157 7.79 -7.16 1.05
CA ASP A 157 7.15 -7.81 -0.09
C ASP A 157 5.67 -8.08 0.17
N GLY A 158 4.92 -8.34 -0.91
CA GLY A 158 3.47 -8.50 -0.82
C GLY A 158 3.03 -9.80 -0.13
N PHE A 159 3.87 -10.83 -0.09
CA PHE A 159 3.53 -12.03 0.65
C PHE A 159 3.56 -11.76 2.15
N VAL A 160 4.66 -11.24 2.65
CA VAL A 160 4.83 -10.90 4.08
C VAL A 160 3.80 -9.85 4.50
N GLY A 161 3.61 -8.80 3.69
CA GLY A 161 2.64 -7.74 3.98
C GLY A 161 1.20 -8.23 4.03
N ASN A 162 0.79 -9.08 3.10
CA ASN A 162 -0.56 -9.67 3.11
C ASN A 162 -0.77 -10.61 4.31
N VAL A 163 0.24 -11.42 4.66
CA VAL A 163 0.19 -12.28 5.86
C VAL A 163 0.06 -11.42 7.12
N ALA A 164 0.89 -10.39 7.27
CA ALA A 164 0.84 -9.47 8.41
C ALA A 164 -0.53 -8.80 8.55
N LEU A 165 -1.07 -8.26 7.45
CA LEU A 165 -2.40 -7.63 7.41
C LEU A 165 -3.50 -8.63 7.82
N LYS A 166 -3.53 -9.82 7.23
CA LYS A 166 -4.56 -10.83 7.51
C LYS A 166 -4.46 -11.39 8.93
N THR A 167 -3.26 -11.54 9.46
CA THR A 167 -3.04 -11.92 10.86
C THR A 167 -3.56 -10.84 11.81
N ALA A 168 -3.27 -9.56 11.54
CA ALA A 168 -3.76 -8.44 12.33
C ALA A 168 -5.30 -8.34 12.30
N GLU A 169 -5.92 -8.45 11.12
CA GLU A 169 -7.38 -8.49 10.96
C GLU A 169 -8.02 -9.66 11.74
N GLY A 170 -7.42 -10.85 11.64
CA GLY A 170 -7.86 -12.04 12.36
C GLY A 170 -7.76 -11.89 13.87
N ALA A 171 -6.62 -11.40 14.37
CA ALA A 171 -6.41 -11.14 15.79
C ALA A 171 -7.39 -10.11 16.34
N ALA A 172 -7.59 -8.99 15.66
CA ALA A 172 -8.56 -7.96 16.05
C ALA A 172 -9.99 -8.51 16.12
N SER A 173 -10.40 -9.31 15.12
CA SER A 173 -11.71 -9.98 15.09
C SER A 173 -11.87 -10.95 16.26
N MET A 174 -10.85 -11.75 16.57
CA MET A 174 -10.83 -12.68 17.68
C MET A 174 -10.98 -11.96 19.02
N PHE A 175 -10.23 -10.87 19.26
CA PHE A 175 -10.35 -10.08 20.49
C PHE A 175 -11.75 -9.51 20.69
N VAL A 176 -12.36 -8.95 19.63
CA VAL A 176 -13.73 -8.44 19.69
C VAL A 176 -14.72 -9.56 20.02
N SER A 177 -14.54 -10.75 19.44
CA SER A 177 -15.38 -11.91 19.71
C SER A 177 -15.27 -12.39 21.17
N ILE A 178 -14.06 -12.52 21.69
CA ILE A 178 -13.81 -12.92 23.09
C ILE A 178 -14.45 -11.91 24.06
N ILE A 179 -14.22 -10.61 23.86
CA ILE A 179 -14.83 -9.55 24.68
C ILE A 179 -16.35 -9.67 24.68
N ARG A 180 -16.96 -9.87 23.49
CA ARG A 180 -18.42 -10.06 23.38
C ARG A 180 -18.93 -11.30 24.13
N GLN A 181 -18.20 -12.40 24.05
CA GLN A 181 -18.56 -13.65 24.75
C GLN A 181 -18.50 -13.48 26.27
N GLU A 182 -17.40 -12.89 26.79
CA GLU A 182 -17.25 -12.71 28.24
C GLU A 182 -18.29 -11.74 28.81
N PHE A 183 -18.56 -10.64 28.14
CA PHE A 183 -19.63 -9.73 28.59
C PHE A 183 -21.04 -10.30 28.41
N GLY A 184 -21.24 -11.27 27.52
CA GLY A 184 -22.52 -11.94 27.31
C GLY A 184 -22.83 -13.09 28.27
N ARG A 185 -21.87 -13.52 29.12
CA ARG A 185 -21.88 -14.77 29.87
C ARG A 185 -22.99 -14.90 30.91
N ASN A 186 -23.31 -13.81 31.63
CA ASN A 186 -24.36 -13.79 32.64
C ASN A 186 -24.92 -12.37 32.84
N MET A 187 -25.97 -12.22 33.71
CA MET A 187 -26.61 -10.94 33.93
C MET A 187 -25.69 -9.89 34.57
N LEU A 188 -24.76 -10.32 35.43
CA LEU A 188 -23.81 -9.41 36.06
C LEU A 188 -22.79 -8.84 35.06
N THR A 189 -22.24 -9.68 34.17
CA THR A 189 -21.31 -9.24 33.12
C THR A 189 -22.02 -8.36 32.08
N ARG A 190 -23.30 -8.63 31.76
CA ARG A 190 -24.10 -7.74 30.90
C ARG A 190 -24.32 -6.37 31.53
N PHE A 191 -24.60 -6.32 32.83
CA PHE A 191 -24.69 -5.04 33.54
C PHE A 191 -23.34 -4.29 33.54
N ALA A 192 -22.25 -5.02 33.80
CA ALA A 192 -20.89 -4.45 33.69
C ALA A 192 -20.59 -3.91 32.28
N ALA A 193 -21.00 -4.62 31.22
CA ALA A 193 -20.90 -4.15 29.84
C ALA A 193 -21.67 -2.85 29.59
N PHE A 194 -22.87 -2.73 30.19
CA PHE A 194 -23.69 -1.51 30.06
C PHE A 194 -22.98 -0.31 30.69
N VAL A 195 -22.41 -0.46 31.88
CA VAL A 195 -21.62 0.58 32.55
C VAL A 195 -20.35 0.91 31.76
N ALA A 196 -19.66 -0.12 31.21
CA ALA A 196 -18.45 0.03 30.42
C ALA A 196 -18.71 0.50 28.97
N MET A 197 -19.96 0.64 28.53
CA MET A 197 -20.32 0.94 27.13
C MET A 197 -19.57 2.14 26.54
N PRO A 198 -19.35 3.26 27.24
CA PRO A 198 -18.59 4.39 26.69
C PRO A 198 -17.13 4.02 26.36
N VAL A 199 -16.51 3.19 27.22
CA VAL A 199 -15.11 2.71 27.00
C VAL A 199 -15.08 1.73 25.83
N LEU A 200 -16.03 0.78 25.79
CA LEU A 200 -16.13 -0.21 24.72
C LEU A 200 -16.38 0.44 23.35
N LYS A 201 -17.18 1.50 23.30
CA LYS A 201 -17.40 2.28 22.07
C LYS A 201 -16.12 2.95 21.59
N ARG A 202 -15.33 3.57 22.48
CA ARG A 202 -14.04 4.17 22.11
C ARG A 202 -13.05 3.12 21.65
N PHE A 203 -12.93 2.01 22.39
CA PHE A 203 -12.07 0.88 22.01
C PHE A 203 -12.41 0.34 20.61
N ARG A 204 -13.70 0.06 20.37
CA ARG A 204 -14.18 -0.39 19.05
C ARG A 204 -13.87 0.64 17.96
N GLY A 205 -14.04 1.93 18.25
CA GLY A 205 -13.76 3.00 17.28
C GLY A 205 -12.28 3.07 16.89
N ARG A 206 -11.34 2.75 17.79
CA ARG A 206 -9.90 2.69 17.49
C ARG A 206 -9.54 1.49 16.62
N LEU A 207 -10.19 0.35 16.82
CA LEU A 207 -9.96 -0.89 16.07
C LEU A 207 -10.81 -0.98 14.79
N ASP A 208 -11.65 0.01 14.52
CA ASP A 208 -12.55 -0.03 13.37
C ASP A 208 -11.78 0.14 12.06
N HIS A 209 -11.46 -0.99 11.43
CA HIS A 209 -10.75 -1.05 10.16
C HIS A 209 -11.46 -0.28 9.03
N ARG A 210 -12.77 0.00 9.15
CA ARG A 210 -13.54 0.76 8.16
C ARG A 210 -13.04 2.19 8.01
N ARG A 211 -12.52 2.79 9.10
CA ARG A 211 -11.90 4.13 9.10
C ARG A 211 -10.65 4.19 8.22
N TYR A 212 -10.03 3.06 7.97
CA TYR A 212 -8.79 2.90 7.21
C TYR A 212 -9.00 2.27 5.84
N SER A 213 -10.27 2.17 5.39
CA SER A 213 -10.62 1.66 4.06
C SER A 213 -10.03 2.52 2.94
N GLY A 214 -9.74 1.90 1.81
CA GLY A 214 -9.17 2.59 0.65
C GLY A 214 -7.67 2.37 0.50
N GLY A 215 -7.24 1.11 0.28
CA GLY A 215 -5.87 0.81 -0.10
C GLY A 215 -5.53 1.43 -1.46
N SER A 216 -4.38 2.11 -1.55
CA SER A 216 -3.93 2.78 -2.77
C SER A 216 -3.11 1.82 -3.62
N LEU A 217 -3.41 1.71 -4.92
CA LEU A 217 -2.55 1.05 -5.89
C LEU A 217 -1.56 2.08 -6.44
N LEU A 218 -0.36 2.09 -5.88
CA LEU A 218 0.69 3.05 -6.22
C LEU A 218 1.51 2.61 -7.42
N GLY A 219 2.10 3.56 -8.12
CA GLY A 219 3.01 3.30 -9.25
C GLY A 219 2.33 3.15 -10.61
N LEU A 220 1.03 3.40 -10.72
CA LEU A 220 0.27 3.42 -11.96
C LEU A 220 0.17 4.85 -12.52
N ARG A 221 -0.04 5.00 -13.82
CA ARG A 221 -0.30 6.30 -14.48
C ARG A 221 -1.74 6.80 -14.27
N GLY A 222 -2.29 6.59 -13.09
CA GLY A 222 -3.62 7.03 -12.67
C GLY A 222 -3.93 6.54 -11.26
N LEU A 223 -4.75 7.28 -10.53
CA LEU A 223 -5.08 6.97 -9.15
C LEU A 223 -6.13 5.87 -9.06
N VAL A 224 -5.78 4.76 -8.44
CA VAL A 224 -6.68 3.61 -8.23
C VAL A 224 -6.68 3.22 -6.76
N PHE A 225 -7.88 3.08 -6.20
CA PHE A 225 -8.08 2.73 -4.81
C PHE A 225 -8.90 1.45 -4.67
N LYS A 226 -8.53 0.63 -3.70
CA LYS A 226 -9.21 -0.63 -3.38
C LYS A 226 -9.98 -0.48 -2.08
N ALA A 227 -11.30 -0.52 -2.15
CA ALA A 227 -12.14 -0.73 -0.97
C ALA A 227 -12.33 -2.23 -0.70
N HIS A 228 -12.57 -2.61 0.55
CA HIS A 228 -12.81 -4.01 0.90
C HIS A 228 -14.12 -4.51 0.27
N GLY A 229 -14.19 -5.80 -0.10
CA GLY A 229 -15.39 -6.38 -0.73
C GLY A 229 -16.66 -6.34 0.14
N SER A 230 -16.49 -6.33 1.47
CA SER A 230 -17.56 -6.19 2.46
C SER A 230 -17.75 -4.76 2.97
N SER A 231 -17.25 -3.75 2.26
CA SER A 231 -17.40 -2.35 2.66
C SER A 231 -18.87 -1.95 2.77
N ASP A 232 -19.24 -1.44 3.92
CA ASP A 232 -20.49 -0.70 4.09
C ASP A 232 -20.36 0.74 3.59
N ALA A 233 -21.41 1.53 3.67
CA ALA A 233 -21.42 2.91 3.19
C ALA A 233 -20.33 3.75 3.85
N TYR A 234 -20.10 3.58 5.17
CA TYR A 234 -19.07 4.30 5.91
C TYR A 234 -17.65 3.94 5.44
N ALA A 235 -17.36 2.64 5.27
CA ALA A 235 -16.05 2.22 4.78
C ALA A 235 -15.80 2.70 3.35
N PHE A 236 -16.82 2.71 2.50
CA PHE A 236 -16.70 3.21 1.13
C PHE A 236 -16.49 4.74 1.08
N GLU A 237 -17.18 5.47 1.95
CA GLU A 237 -16.97 6.92 2.13
C GLU A 237 -15.52 7.23 2.54
N GLN A 238 -14.93 6.46 3.46
CA GLN A 238 -13.52 6.64 3.82
C GLN A 238 -12.57 6.39 2.64
N ALA A 239 -12.86 5.37 1.83
CA ALA A 239 -12.08 5.12 0.61
C ALA A 239 -12.22 6.26 -0.41
N LEU A 240 -13.42 6.84 -0.53
CA LEU A 240 -13.67 8.00 -1.40
C LEU A 240 -12.91 9.25 -0.91
N ASN A 241 -12.95 9.52 0.39
CA ASN A 241 -12.22 10.66 0.98
C ASN A 241 -10.71 10.54 0.74
N ARG A 242 -10.12 9.34 0.91
CA ARG A 242 -8.70 9.11 0.60
C ARG A 242 -8.37 9.34 -0.87
N ALA A 243 -9.22 8.85 -1.77
CA ALA A 243 -9.03 9.06 -3.20
C ALA A 243 -9.13 10.54 -3.57
N TYR A 244 -10.06 11.26 -2.96
CA TYR A 244 -10.21 12.70 -3.12
C TYR A 244 -8.99 13.47 -2.61
N ASP A 245 -8.52 13.17 -1.39
CA ASP A 245 -7.34 13.81 -0.82
C ASP A 245 -6.08 13.54 -1.65
N ALA A 246 -5.91 12.32 -2.13
CA ALA A 246 -4.81 11.95 -3.00
C ALA A 246 -4.82 12.73 -4.33
N ALA A 247 -5.99 12.84 -4.96
CA ALA A 247 -6.15 13.60 -6.19
C ALA A 247 -5.91 15.10 -5.96
N ARG A 248 -6.52 15.66 -4.91
CA ARG A 248 -6.41 17.07 -4.55
C ARG A 248 -4.97 17.50 -4.23
N ASN A 249 -4.20 16.61 -3.60
CA ASN A 249 -2.83 16.90 -3.17
C ASN A 249 -1.76 16.43 -4.18
N GLY A 250 -2.14 16.10 -5.40
CA GLY A 250 -1.21 15.77 -6.48
C GLY A 250 -0.38 14.53 -6.22
N LEU A 251 -0.99 13.44 -5.67
CA LEU A 251 -0.25 12.22 -5.35
C LEU A 251 0.50 11.64 -6.56
N LEU A 252 -0.13 11.66 -7.75
CA LEU A 252 0.47 11.07 -8.94
C LEU A 252 1.77 11.78 -9.34
N GLU A 253 1.74 13.09 -9.36
CA GLU A 253 2.86 13.96 -9.67
C GLU A 253 3.97 13.81 -8.61
N ARG A 254 3.61 13.82 -7.33
CA ARG A 254 4.57 13.63 -6.24
C ARG A 254 5.28 12.26 -6.29
N VAL A 255 4.56 11.19 -6.64
CA VAL A 255 5.18 9.87 -6.85
C VAL A 255 6.15 9.93 -8.02
N HIS A 256 5.73 10.51 -9.14
CA HIS A 256 6.56 10.63 -10.34
C HIS A 256 7.86 11.40 -10.06
N ASP A 257 7.76 12.57 -9.47
CA ASP A 257 8.89 13.45 -9.17
C ASP A 257 9.88 12.78 -8.22
N ARG A 258 9.41 12.20 -7.12
CA ARG A 258 10.28 11.50 -6.15
C ARG A 258 10.97 10.28 -6.76
N ILE A 259 10.31 9.54 -7.65
CA ILE A 259 10.93 8.41 -8.36
C ILE A 259 12.07 8.92 -9.25
N LEU A 260 11.85 9.99 -10.01
CA LEU A 260 12.89 10.56 -10.88
C LEU A 260 14.09 11.11 -10.09
N GLU A 261 13.85 11.69 -8.92
CA GLU A 261 14.90 12.21 -8.04
C GLU A 261 15.71 11.08 -7.37
N THR A 262 15.06 9.98 -6.99
CA THR A 262 15.69 8.93 -6.17
C THR A 262 16.34 7.83 -7.02
N LEU A 263 15.75 7.51 -8.16
CA LEU A 263 16.24 6.41 -8.99
C LEU A 263 17.08 6.97 -10.15
N PRO A 264 18.29 6.43 -10.39
CA PRO A 264 19.07 6.83 -11.55
C PRO A 264 18.28 6.57 -12.82
N ALA A 265 18.34 7.52 -13.77
CA ALA A 265 17.71 7.36 -15.07
C ALA A 265 18.13 6.03 -15.69
N ARG A 266 17.22 5.10 -15.81
CA ARG A 266 17.48 3.86 -16.56
C ARG A 266 17.76 4.25 -18.01
N PRO A 267 18.85 3.78 -18.63
CA PRO A 267 19.00 3.89 -20.07
C PRO A 267 17.76 3.27 -20.68
N ALA A 268 17.12 3.99 -21.61
CA ALA A 268 15.92 3.52 -22.30
C ALA A 268 16.19 2.08 -22.78
N ALA A 269 15.43 1.13 -22.24
CA ALA A 269 15.56 -0.26 -22.65
C ALA A 269 15.36 -0.28 -24.17
N ALA A 270 16.37 -0.70 -24.91
CA ALA A 270 16.30 -0.92 -26.33
C ALA A 270 15.18 -1.94 -26.58
N ASN A 271 13.95 -1.49 -26.76
CA ASN A 271 12.83 -2.28 -27.23
C ASN A 271 13.05 -2.57 -28.72
N THR A 272 13.98 -3.44 -29.02
CA THR A 272 14.08 -4.10 -30.31
C THR A 272 14.05 -5.62 -30.09
N VAL A 273 12.91 -6.14 -29.68
CA VAL A 273 12.51 -7.45 -30.14
C VAL A 273 11.92 -7.20 -31.51
N ASP A 274 12.74 -7.37 -32.51
CA ASP A 274 12.35 -7.40 -33.93
C ASP A 274 11.50 -8.67 -34.11
N LEU A 275 10.17 -8.51 -34.06
CA LEU A 275 9.20 -9.58 -34.29
C LEU A 275 9.15 -10.00 -35.78
N ASN A 276 10.03 -9.45 -36.63
CA ASN A 276 10.12 -9.75 -38.05
C ASN A 276 11.41 -10.47 -38.44
N ALA A 277 12.15 -11.05 -37.49
CA ALA A 277 13.24 -11.94 -37.89
C ALA A 277 12.64 -13.24 -38.48
N PRO A 278 12.93 -13.61 -39.77
CA PRO A 278 12.40 -14.82 -40.35
C PRO A 278 13.05 -16.03 -39.67
N ASP A 279 12.20 -17.02 -39.31
CA ASP A 279 12.61 -18.36 -38.85
C ASP A 279 13.55 -19.01 -39.88
N ALA A 280 14.84 -18.93 -39.64
CA ALA A 280 15.85 -19.67 -40.36
C ALA A 280 16.40 -20.74 -39.43
N ALA A 281 15.77 -21.90 -39.41
CA ALA A 281 16.38 -23.20 -39.13
C ALA A 281 15.34 -24.30 -38.89
N LEU A 282 14.70 -24.78 -39.94
CA LEU A 282 14.14 -26.14 -40.01
C LEU A 282 14.50 -26.75 -41.38
N THR A 283 15.79 -27.07 -41.59
CA THR A 283 16.22 -28.07 -42.55
C THR A 283 17.63 -28.52 -42.18
N ALA A 284 17.74 -29.63 -41.46
CA ALA A 284 18.74 -30.68 -41.62
C ALA A 284 18.46 -31.78 -40.57
#